data_97a08937ccfe02f5ab6d749755edfb87
#
_entry.id   97a08937ccfe02f5ab6d749755edfb87
#
_cell.length_a   1.000
_cell.length_b   1.000
_cell.length_c   1.000
_cell.angle_alpha   90.00
_cell.angle_beta   90.00
_cell.angle_gamma   90.00
#
_symmetry.space_group_name_H-M   'P 1'
#
loop_
_entity.id
_entity.type
_entity.pdbx_description
1 polymer ?
#
loop_
_entity_poly.entity_id
_entity_poly.type
_entity_poly.pdbx_seq_one_letter_code
_entity_poly.pdbx_strand_id
1 'polypeptide(L)'
;MENEAGALSRVAGLFSARGYNIESLTVAPTEDATLSRLTLVTRGSDEIVEQIVKQLHKLIDVVKVMDLRQYSHIEREMMFIKVAVDKNAACDAVKRLSDIFRGNIIDVSDHTYTIELTGDRTKLDAFV
;
A
#
# COMPACT_ATOMS: atom_id res chain seq x y z
N MET A 1 1.75 10.68 12.20
CA MET A 1 3.08 11.18 12.60
C MET A 1 3.25 12.63 12.15
N GLU A 2 4.17 13.34 12.76
CA GLU A 2 4.48 14.70 12.32
C GLU A 2 5.04 14.72 10.90
N ASN A 3 4.63 15.71 10.12
CA ASN A 3 5.06 15.88 8.72
C ASN A 3 6.37 16.68 8.67
N GLU A 4 7.44 16.09 9.19
CA GLU A 4 8.75 16.72 9.28
C GLU A 4 9.83 15.86 8.61
N ALA A 5 10.90 16.52 8.22
CA ALA A 5 12.06 15.84 7.65
C ALA A 5 12.63 14.81 8.62
N GLY A 6 12.85 13.59 8.15
CA GLY A 6 13.42 12.52 8.95
C GLY A 6 12.41 11.70 9.77
N ALA A 7 11.15 12.11 9.90
CA ALA A 7 10.15 11.33 10.65
C ALA A 7 9.98 9.92 10.08
N LEU A 8 9.82 9.80 8.77
CA LEU A 8 9.74 8.51 8.08
C LEU A 8 11.02 7.67 8.26
N SER A 9 12.18 8.30 8.17
CA SER A 9 13.46 7.61 8.36
C SER A 9 13.59 7.04 9.76
N ARG A 10 13.12 7.74 10.78
CA ARG A 10 13.13 7.26 12.17
C ARG A 10 12.20 6.06 12.36
N VAL A 11 11.02 6.08 11.75
CA VAL A 11 10.10 4.93 11.77
C VAL A 11 10.72 3.73 11.06
N ALA A 12 11.21 3.91 9.84
CA ALA A 12 11.85 2.85 9.07
C ALA A 12 13.11 2.31 9.78
N GLY A 13 13.91 3.17 10.37
CA GLY A 13 15.08 2.81 11.14
C GLY A 13 14.76 1.96 12.37
N LEU A 14 13.65 2.26 13.05
CA LEU A 14 13.18 1.46 14.18
C LEU A 14 12.84 0.02 13.75
N PHE A 15 12.12 -0.16 12.65
CA PHE A 15 11.83 -1.48 12.10
C PHE A 15 13.09 -2.23 11.71
N SER A 16 14.00 -1.57 11.01
CA SER A 16 15.29 -2.13 10.59
C SER A 16 16.15 -2.56 11.76
N ALA A 17 16.28 -1.72 12.77
CA ALA A 17 17.13 -1.98 13.95
C ALA A 17 16.63 -3.16 14.78
N ARG A 18 15.33 -3.44 14.76
CA ARG A 18 14.70 -4.52 15.53
C ARG A 18 14.38 -5.77 14.70
N GLY A 19 14.72 -5.77 13.43
CA GLY A 19 14.48 -6.89 12.54
C GLY A 19 13.01 -7.12 12.18
N TYR A 20 12.16 -6.10 12.32
CA TYR A 20 10.77 -6.18 11.87
C TYR A 20 10.69 -5.96 10.36
N ASN A 21 9.85 -6.73 9.68
CA ASN A 21 9.66 -6.60 8.24
C ASN A 21 8.50 -5.67 7.92
N ILE A 22 8.71 -4.78 6.95
CA ILE A 22 7.64 -3.94 6.37
C ILE A 22 7.25 -4.54 5.04
N GLU A 23 6.00 -4.99 4.91
CA GLU A 23 5.48 -5.52 3.65
C GLU A 23 5.01 -4.42 2.71
N SER A 24 4.36 -3.42 3.25
CA SER A 24 3.95 -2.23 2.50
C SER A 24 3.95 -1.00 3.38
N LEU A 25 4.15 0.14 2.76
CA LEU A 25 4.22 1.43 3.42
C LEU A 25 3.64 2.50 2.51
N THR A 26 2.71 3.25 3.03
CA THR A 26 2.15 4.42 2.34
C THR A 26 2.14 5.59 3.29
N VAL A 27 2.61 6.74 2.83
CA VAL A 27 2.64 7.99 3.61
C VAL A 27 2.04 9.11 2.78
N ALA A 28 1.15 9.87 3.39
CA ALA A 28 0.57 11.06 2.77
C ALA A 28 0.25 12.11 3.84
N PRO A 29 0.32 13.41 3.51
CA PRO A 29 -0.19 14.46 4.38
C PRO A 29 -1.68 14.28 4.66
N THR A 30 -2.13 14.76 5.81
CA THR A 30 -3.55 14.83 6.16
C THR A 30 -4.11 16.23 5.82
N GLU A 31 -5.37 16.48 6.16
CA GLU A 31 -5.94 17.85 6.06
C GLU A 31 -5.17 18.85 6.92
N ASP A 32 -4.57 18.40 8.00
CA ASP A 32 -3.60 19.17 8.76
C ASP A 32 -2.20 18.97 8.13
N ALA A 33 -1.67 20.00 7.48
CA ALA A 33 -0.39 19.95 6.79
C ALA A 33 0.80 19.62 7.70
N THR A 34 0.65 19.78 9.02
CA THR A 34 1.69 19.43 9.99
C THR A 34 1.71 17.95 10.33
N LEU A 35 0.70 17.19 9.91
CA LEU A 35 0.55 15.78 10.20
C LEU A 35 0.51 14.94 8.90
N SER A 36 1.16 13.81 8.94
CA SER A 36 1.07 12.78 7.90
C SER A 36 0.45 11.50 8.47
N ARG A 37 -0.32 10.83 7.63
CA ARG A 37 -0.79 9.47 7.89
C ARG A 37 0.18 8.48 7.25
N LEU A 38 0.69 7.59 8.06
CA LEU A 38 1.51 6.46 7.62
C LEU A 38 0.69 5.19 7.79
N THR A 39 0.48 4.47 6.71
CA THR A 39 -0.18 3.15 6.71
C THR A 39 0.87 2.09 6.45
N LEU A 40 1.02 1.18 7.37
CA LEU A 40 2.07 0.18 7.36
C LEU A 40 1.48 -1.21 7.53
N VAL A 41 1.91 -2.14 6.69
CA VAL A 41 1.58 -3.56 6.80
C VAL A 41 2.82 -4.34 7.18
N THR A 42 2.71 -5.12 8.23
CA THR A 42 3.77 -6.00 8.72
C THR A 42 3.17 -7.35 9.10
N ARG A 43 4.03 -8.36 9.19
CA ARG A 43 3.66 -9.69 9.70
C ARG A 43 4.41 -9.99 10.99
N GLY A 44 3.73 -10.68 11.88
CA GLY A 44 4.28 -11.14 13.13
C GLY A 44 3.20 -11.68 14.04
N SER A 45 3.62 -12.30 15.15
CA SER A 45 2.70 -12.71 16.21
C SER A 45 2.07 -11.48 16.87
N ASP A 46 0.99 -11.69 17.61
CA ASP A 46 0.34 -10.60 18.35
C ASP A 46 1.31 -9.93 19.33
N GLU A 47 2.21 -10.67 19.91
CA GLU A 47 3.26 -10.18 20.81
C GLU A 47 4.24 -9.23 20.07
N ILE A 48 4.65 -9.60 18.86
CA ILE A 48 5.53 -8.77 18.03
C ILE A 48 4.82 -7.48 17.64
N VAL A 49 3.57 -7.55 17.22
CA VAL A 49 2.79 -6.36 16.86
C VAL A 49 2.59 -5.44 18.06
N GLU A 50 2.33 -5.98 19.23
CA GLU A 50 2.25 -5.20 20.46
C GLU A 50 3.57 -4.48 20.77
N GLN A 51 4.70 -5.16 20.60
CA GLN A 51 6.02 -4.54 20.75
C GLN A 51 6.24 -3.41 19.73
N ILE A 52 5.84 -3.62 18.46
CA ILE A 52 5.94 -2.59 17.41
C ILE A 52 5.17 -1.34 17.83
N VAL A 53 3.94 -1.50 18.27
CA VAL A 53 3.10 -0.37 18.72
C VAL A 53 3.76 0.38 19.89
N LYS A 54 4.27 -0.34 20.87
CA LYS A 54 4.97 0.25 22.03
C LYS A 54 6.23 1.01 21.61
N GLN A 55 7.01 0.46 20.70
CA GLN A 55 8.22 1.10 20.21
C GLN A 55 7.93 2.34 19.37
N LEU A 56 6.90 2.31 18.54
CA LEU A 56 6.46 3.47 17.76
C LEU A 56 6.03 4.62 18.67
N HIS A 57 5.34 4.35 19.77
CA HIS A 57 4.94 5.37 20.74
C HIS A 57 6.11 6.06 21.43
N LYS A 58 7.30 5.49 21.42
CA LYS A 58 8.51 6.12 21.96
C LYS A 58 9.12 7.16 21.02
N LEU A 59 8.74 7.16 19.74
CA LEU A 59 9.22 8.16 18.81
C LEU A 59 8.47 9.47 18.99
N ILE A 60 9.22 10.55 19.13
CA ILE A 60 8.66 11.91 19.33
C ILE A 60 7.73 12.32 18.20
N ASP A 61 8.08 11.94 16.95
CA ASP A 61 7.31 12.29 15.76
C ASP A 61 5.98 11.53 15.64
N VAL A 62 5.79 10.48 16.41
CA VAL A 62 4.57 9.65 16.36
C VAL A 62 3.54 10.16 17.33
N VAL A 63 2.46 10.71 16.79
CA VAL A 63 1.37 11.30 17.60
C VAL A 63 0.38 10.24 18.05
N LYS A 64 0.04 9.30 17.16
CA LYS A 64 -0.93 8.23 17.44
C LYS A 64 -0.65 7.01 16.59
N VAL A 65 -0.83 5.84 17.17
CA VAL A 65 -0.76 4.54 16.49
C VAL A 65 -2.07 3.80 16.70
N MET A 66 -2.62 3.23 15.63
CA MET A 66 -3.81 2.39 15.67
C MET A 66 -3.50 1.04 15.03
N ASP A 67 -3.76 -0.03 15.74
CA ASP A 67 -3.78 -1.38 15.16
C ASP A 67 -5.16 -1.64 14.55
N LEU A 68 -5.26 -1.55 13.23
CA LEU A 68 -6.52 -1.64 12.52
C LEU A 68 -7.18 -3.02 12.61
N ARG A 69 -6.44 -4.08 12.98
CA ARG A 69 -7.01 -5.41 13.19
C ARG A 69 -8.07 -5.44 14.30
N GLN A 70 -7.97 -4.50 15.24
CA GLN A 70 -8.91 -4.37 16.37
C GLN A 70 -10.17 -3.59 16.03
N TYR A 71 -10.26 -3.04 14.83
CA TYR A 71 -11.35 -2.17 14.39
C TYR A 71 -11.94 -2.66 13.08
N SER A 72 -13.22 -2.45 12.91
CA SER A 72 -13.84 -2.57 11.59
C SER A 72 -13.29 -1.48 10.68
N HIS A 73 -12.77 -1.85 9.52
CA HIS A 73 -12.16 -0.91 8.59
C HIS A 73 -12.30 -1.40 7.15
N ILE A 74 -12.05 -0.51 6.22
CA ILE A 74 -12.02 -0.80 4.79
C ILE A 74 -10.58 -0.65 4.31
N GLU A 75 -10.09 -1.68 3.62
CA GLU A 75 -8.79 -1.68 2.97
C GLU A 75 -8.94 -1.69 1.46
N ARG A 76 -8.20 -0.82 0.79
CA ARG A 76 -8.09 -0.79 -0.67
C ARG A 76 -6.67 -0.45 -1.07
N GLU A 77 -6.20 -1.13 -2.11
CA GLU A 77 -4.92 -0.85 -2.75
C GLU A 77 -5.19 -0.45 -4.20
N MET A 78 -4.39 0.47 -4.72
CA MET A 78 -4.39 0.82 -6.13
C MET A 78 -3.13 0.25 -6.78
N MET A 79 -3.30 -0.40 -7.93
CA MET A 79 -2.23 -1.01 -8.69
C MET A 79 -2.22 -0.49 -10.12
N PHE A 80 -1.03 -0.16 -10.62
CA PHE A 80 -0.79 0.01 -12.04
C PHE A 80 -0.06 -1.23 -12.56
N ILE A 81 -0.60 -1.83 -13.61
CA ILE A 81 0.04 -2.95 -14.27
C ILE A 81 0.20 -2.65 -15.76
N LYS A 82 1.41 -2.82 -16.26
CA LYS A 82 1.72 -2.69 -17.69
C LYS A 82 1.82 -4.07 -18.32
N VAL A 83 1.00 -4.31 -19.32
CA VAL A 83 0.85 -5.61 -19.97
C VAL A 83 1.27 -5.51 -21.44
N ALA A 84 2.09 -6.44 -21.90
CA ALA A 84 2.45 -6.55 -23.32
C ALA A 84 1.27 -7.10 -24.12
N VAL A 85 0.96 -6.47 -25.25
CA VAL A 85 -0.16 -6.82 -26.12
C VAL A 85 0.31 -6.83 -27.59
N ASP A 86 0.97 -7.90 -27.99
CA ASP A 86 1.58 -7.99 -29.32
C ASP A 86 0.61 -8.48 -30.42
N LYS A 87 -0.60 -8.94 -30.05
CA LYS A 87 -1.60 -9.48 -30.97
C LYS A 87 -2.99 -8.98 -30.63
N ASN A 88 -3.87 -8.87 -31.64
CA ASN A 88 -5.26 -8.45 -31.45
C ASN A 88 -6.00 -9.31 -30.43
N ALA A 89 -5.77 -10.63 -30.43
CA ALA A 89 -6.38 -11.55 -29.45
C ALA A 89 -5.93 -11.23 -28.01
N ALA A 90 -4.66 -10.86 -27.82
CA ALA A 90 -4.14 -10.45 -26.51
C ALA A 90 -4.75 -9.11 -26.07
N CYS A 91 -4.92 -8.16 -26.98
CA CYS A 91 -5.61 -6.90 -26.70
C CYS A 91 -7.04 -7.12 -26.22
N ASP A 92 -7.80 -7.97 -26.89
CA ASP A 92 -9.19 -8.29 -26.53
C ASP A 92 -9.27 -9.02 -25.18
N ALA A 93 -8.35 -9.94 -24.91
CA ALA A 93 -8.28 -10.65 -23.62
C ALA A 93 -7.98 -9.71 -22.47
N VAL A 94 -7.01 -8.83 -22.61
CA VAL A 94 -6.63 -7.84 -21.60
C VAL A 94 -7.79 -6.88 -21.35
N LYS A 95 -8.45 -6.41 -22.39
CA LYS A 95 -9.60 -5.52 -22.28
C LYS A 95 -10.76 -6.20 -21.54
N ARG A 96 -11.05 -7.46 -21.85
CA ARG A 96 -12.09 -8.23 -21.19
C ARG A 96 -11.80 -8.44 -19.72
N LEU A 97 -10.57 -8.81 -19.36
CA LEU A 97 -10.16 -8.98 -17.97
C LEU A 97 -10.23 -7.66 -17.20
N SER A 98 -9.80 -6.57 -17.81
CA SER A 98 -9.93 -5.24 -17.23
C SER A 98 -11.39 -4.90 -16.90
N ASP A 99 -12.31 -5.17 -17.80
CA ASP A 99 -13.76 -4.93 -17.59
C ASP A 99 -14.31 -5.83 -16.48
N ILE A 100 -13.94 -7.11 -16.46
CA ILE A 100 -14.39 -8.07 -15.43
C ILE A 100 -13.96 -7.63 -14.03
N PHE A 101 -12.71 -7.20 -13.87
CA PHE A 101 -12.16 -6.73 -12.60
C PHE A 101 -12.45 -5.27 -12.29
N ARG A 102 -13.20 -4.58 -13.16
CA ARG A 102 -13.55 -3.16 -13.04
C ARG A 102 -12.30 -2.28 -12.98
N GLY A 103 -11.29 -2.64 -13.76
CA GLY A 103 -10.11 -1.82 -13.98
C GLY A 103 -10.33 -0.77 -15.06
N ASN A 104 -9.41 0.17 -15.13
CA ASN A 104 -9.40 1.20 -16.17
C ASN A 104 -8.12 1.10 -16.99
N ILE A 105 -8.23 1.08 -18.30
CA ILE A 105 -7.08 1.20 -19.18
C ILE A 105 -6.74 2.68 -19.26
N ILE A 106 -5.59 3.08 -18.70
CA ILE A 106 -5.19 4.50 -18.58
C ILE A 106 -4.14 4.92 -19.59
N ASP A 107 -3.45 3.95 -20.19
CA ASP A 107 -2.45 4.23 -21.22
C ASP A 107 -2.40 3.09 -22.23
N VAL A 108 -2.28 3.44 -23.50
CA VAL A 108 -2.24 2.50 -24.63
C VAL A 108 -1.10 2.86 -25.54
N SER A 109 -0.23 1.93 -25.83
CA SER A 109 0.77 2.01 -26.89
C SER A 109 0.59 0.88 -27.88
N ASP A 110 1.41 0.85 -28.95
CA ASP A 110 1.35 -0.20 -29.98
C ASP A 110 1.58 -1.61 -29.41
N HIS A 111 2.29 -1.72 -28.30
CA HIS A 111 2.72 -2.98 -27.73
C HIS A 111 2.37 -3.19 -26.27
N THR A 112 1.83 -2.18 -25.59
CA THR A 112 1.52 -2.26 -24.16
C THR A 112 0.25 -1.53 -23.78
N TYR A 113 -0.47 -2.09 -22.81
CA TYR A 113 -1.56 -1.42 -22.10
C TYR A 113 -1.19 -1.25 -20.63
N THR A 114 -1.47 -0.08 -20.07
CA THR A 114 -1.37 0.16 -18.63
C THR A 114 -2.75 0.21 -18.03
N ILE A 115 -2.99 -0.63 -17.03
CA ILE A 115 -4.29 -0.79 -16.38
C ILE A 115 -4.17 -0.33 -14.93
N GLU A 116 -5.10 0.51 -14.51
CA GLU A 116 -5.32 0.89 -13.13
C GLU A 116 -6.38 -0.01 -12.52
N LEU A 117 -6.08 -0.63 -11.39
CA LEU A 117 -6.98 -1.51 -10.66
C LEU A 117 -6.96 -1.18 -9.19
N THR A 118 -8.14 -1.05 -8.58
CA THR A 118 -8.29 -0.80 -7.15
C THR A 118 -9.14 -1.90 -6.52
N GLY A 119 -8.71 -2.40 -5.37
CA GLY A 119 -9.43 -3.42 -4.64
C GLY A 119 -8.65 -3.90 -3.41
N ASP A 120 -9.11 -4.98 -2.81
CA ASP A 120 -8.36 -5.67 -1.78
C ASP A 120 -7.20 -6.50 -2.40
N ARG A 121 -6.33 -6.98 -1.56
CA ARG A 121 -5.16 -7.75 -1.98
C ARG A 121 -5.53 -8.97 -2.81
N THR A 122 -6.57 -9.68 -2.40
CA THR A 122 -7.05 -10.89 -3.08
C THR A 122 -7.49 -10.60 -4.51
N LYS A 123 -8.21 -9.50 -4.72
CA LYS A 123 -8.63 -9.07 -6.05
C LYS A 123 -7.44 -8.72 -6.93
N LEU A 124 -6.47 -7.97 -6.42
CA LEU A 124 -5.29 -7.56 -7.16
C LEU A 124 -4.42 -8.76 -7.54
N ASP A 125 -4.20 -9.69 -6.62
CA ASP A 125 -3.43 -10.90 -6.86
C ASP A 125 -4.12 -11.82 -7.88
N ALA A 126 -5.45 -11.88 -7.89
CA ALA A 126 -6.22 -12.65 -8.86
C ALA A 126 -6.14 -12.07 -10.29
N PHE A 127 -5.92 -10.76 -10.43
CA PHE A 127 -5.79 -10.10 -11.72
C PHE A 127 -4.42 -10.36 -12.37
N VAL A 128 -3.34 -10.43 -11.58
CA VAL A 128 -1.97 -10.67 -12.06
C VAL A 128 -1.80 -12.11 -12.53
#